data_3bf90ae8ed42852f94ab8802d7c54f1f
#
_entry.id   3bf90ae8ed42852f94ab8802d7c54f1f
#
_cell.length_a   1.000
_cell.length_b   1.000
_cell.length_c   1.000
_cell.angle_alpha   90.00
_cell.angle_beta   90.00
_cell.angle_gamma   90.00
#
_symmetry.space_group_name_H-M   'P 1'
#
loop_
_entity.id
_entity.type
_entity.pdbx_description
1 polymer ?
#
loop_
_entity_poly.entity_id
_entity_poly.type
_entity_poly.pdbx_seq_one_letter_code
_entity_poly.pdbx_strand_id
1 'polypeptide(L)'
;MARTRLDEAAGLTVADVTHSRFSAFPADATVGAVRAWFAESDSHRLALLADDRRYVGCLVPEDLAGGADPNEPAADRARRGPTVSPHAPAKEGEELALSSGTLRAVVVDSDGTLLGVVAVTADLQGFCGTGGTGGC
;
A
#
# COMPACT_ATOMS: atom_id res chain seq x y z
N MET A 1 13.59 1.53 -19.09
CA MET A 1 12.78 0.31 -18.91
C MET A 1 11.32 0.69 -18.65
N ALA A 2 10.46 0.04 -19.38
CA ALA A 2 9.04 0.25 -19.19
C ALA A 2 8.57 -0.45 -17.92
N ARG A 3 7.67 0.16 -17.19
CA ARG A 3 7.02 -0.49 -16.05
C ARG A 3 6.07 -1.56 -16.58
N THR A 4 5.72 -2.53 -15.72
CA THR A 4 4.78 -3.58 -16.09
C THR A 4 3.40 -2.97 -16.34
N ARG A 5 2.81 -3.25 -17.48
CA ARG A 5 1.49 -2.75 -17.84
C ARG A 5 0.42 -3.69 -17.30
N LEU A 6 -0.78 -3.15 -17.08
CA LEU A 6 -1.89 -3.98 -16.58
C LEU A 6 -2.26 -5.10 -17.54
N ASP A 7 -2.18 -4.84 -18.83
CA ASP A 7 -2.49 -5.86 -19.84
C ASP A 7 -1.41 -6.93 -19.92
N GLU A 8 -0.25 -6.72 -19.31
CA GLU A 8 0.84 -7.70 -19.27
C GLU A 8 0.76 -8.57 -18.02
N ALA A 9 -0.21 -8.34 -17.15
CA ALA A 9 -0.32 -9.06 -15.88
C ALA A 9 -0.75 -10.52 -16.04
N ALA A 10 -1.26 -10.91 -17.20
CA ALA A 10 -1.66 -12.29 -17.44
C ALA A 10 -0.45 -13.21 -17.29
N GLY A 11 -0.56 -14.24 -16.45
CA GLY A 11 0.54 -15.17 -16.21
C GLY A 11 1.52 -14.72 -15.15
N LEU A 12 1.39 -13.52 -14.60
CA LEU A 12 2.23 -13.05 -13.50
C LEU A 12 1.54 -13.29 -12.16
N THR A 13 2.34 -13.34 -11.10
CA THR A 13 1.81 -13.40 -9.73
C THR A 13 1.88 -12.02 -9.09
N VAL A 14 1.20 -11.87 -7.95
CA VAL A 14 1.28 -10.64 -7.17
C VAL A 14 2.73 -10.32 -6.82
N ALA A 15 3.54 -11.35 -6.48
CA ALA A 15 4.96 -11.13 -6.16
C ALA A 15 5.70 -10.44 -7.30
N ASP A 16 5.35 -10.77 -8.54
CA ASP A 16 6.02 -10.21 -9.72
C ASP A 16 5.74 -8.71 -9.89
N VAL A 17 4.65 -8.22 -9.35
CA VAL A 17 4.23 -6.81 -9.50
C VAL A 17 4.25 -6.06 -8.20
N THR A 18 4.72 -6.68 -7.12
CA THR A 18 4.78 -6.03 -5.80
C THR A 18 5.85 -4.95 -5.78
N HIS A 19 5.44 -3.77 -5.31
CA HIS A 19 6.37 -2.68 -5.06
C HIS A 19 6.95 -2.90 -3.66
N SER A 20 8.23 -3.26 -3.59
CA SER A 20 8.88 -3.58 -2.33
C SER A 20 9.48 -2.37 -1.63
N ARG A 21 9.59 -1.24 -2.32
CA ARG A 21 10.07 0.01 -1.72
C ARG A 21 8.87 0.78 -1.20
N PHE A 22 8.55 0.57 0.05
CA PHE A 22 7.41 1.22 0.69
C PHE A 22 7.84 1.73 2.06
N SER A 23 7.12 2.71 2.57
CA SER A 23 7.34 3.23 3.91
C SER A 23 6.32 2.60 4.84
N ALA A 24 6.80 1.88 5.84
CA ALA A 24 5.94 1.35 6.89
C ALA A 24 6.26 2.08 8.18
N PHE A 25 5.23 2.52 8.87
CA PHE A 25 5.38 3.14 10.17
C PHE A 25 5.37 2.06 11.24
N PRO A 26 6.08 2.27 12.36
CA PRO A 26 5.97 1.35 13.48
C PRO A 26 4.55 1.36 14.04
N ALA A 27 4.17 0.26 14.69
CA ALA A 27 2.82 0.12 15.22
C ALA A 27 2.44 1.20 16.23
N ASP A 28 3.42 1.83 16.87
CA ASP A 28 3.21 2.89 17.85
C ASP A 28 3.29 4.30 17.25
N ALA A 29 3.32 4.43 15.93
CA ALA A 29 3.36 5.73 15.29
C ALA A 29 2.14 6.58 15.68
N THR A 30 2.35 7.90 15.75
CA THR A 30 1.26 8.81 16.10
C THR A 30 0.51 9.28 14.86
N VAL A 31 -0.72 9.75 15.07
CA VAL A 31 -1.52 10.37 14.02
C VAL A 31 -0.76 11.53 13.38
N GLY A 32 -0.08 12.35 14.20
CA GLY A 32 0.67 13.50 13.68
C GLY A 32 1.78 13.10 12.72
N ALA A 33 2.50 12.02 13.05
CA ALA A 33 3.59 11.54 12.19
C ALA A 33 3.05 11.06 10.83
N VAL A 34 1.96 10.31 10.84
CA VAL A 34 1.36 9.79 9.62
C VAL A 34 0.76 10.94 8.79
N ARG A 35 0.11 11.88 9.46
CA ARG A 35 -0.47 13.05 8.78
C ARG A 35 0.60 13.88 8.08
N ALA A 36 1.74 14.08 8.74
CA ALA A 36 2.85 14.82 8.15
C ALA A 36 3.38 14.11 6.89
N TRP A 37 3.45 12.79 6.94
CA TRP A 37 3.91 12.02 5.78
C TRP A 37 2.94 12.15 4.59
N PHE A 38 1.63 12.11 4.84
CA PHE A 38 0.67 12.32 3.76
C PHE A 38 0.82 13.71 3.13
N ALA A 39 1.17 14.71 3.93
CA ALA A 39 1.32 16.08 3.45
C ALA A 39 2.55 16.27 2.56
N GLU A 40 3.51 15.35 2.59
CA GLU A 40 4.75 15.48 1.84
C GLU A 40 4.55 15.26 0.33
N SER A 41 3.56 14.48 -0.06
CA SER A 41 3.36 14.16 -1.48
C SER A 41 1.95 13.65 -1.73
N ASP A 42 1.39 14.05 -2.87
CA ASP A 42 0.08 13.55 -3.32
C ASP A 42 0.12 12.07 -3.69
N SER A 43 1.32 11.52 -3.93
CA SER A 43 1.47 10.10 -4.24
C SER A 43 1.41 9.23 -3.00
N HIS A 44 1.46 9.83 -1.80
CA HIS A 44 1.29 9.12 -0.55
C HIS A 44 -0.21 8.87 -0.33
N ARG A 45 -0.68 7.70 -0.77
CA ARG A 45 -2.11 7.39 -0.75
C ARG A 45 -2.51 6.45 0.36
N LEU A 46 -1.56 5.66 0.87
CA LEU A 46 -1.84 4.64 1.86
C LEU A 46 -0.64 4.53 2.80
N ALA A 47 -0.87 4.73 4.08
CA ALA A 47 0.15 4.55 5.10
C ALA A 47 0.01 3.14 5.67
N LEU A 48 1.13 2.45 5.84
CA LEU A 48 1.16 1.09 6.37
C LEU A 48 1.76 1.10 7.77
N LEU A 49 1.16 0.32 8.66
CA LEU A 49 1.69 0.11 10.00
C LEU A 49 2.17 -1.33 10.12
N ALA A 50 3.35 -1.51 10.70
CA ALA A 50 3.91 -2.84 10.90
C ALA A 50 4.58 -2.93 12.26
N ASP A 51 4.47 -4.09 12.89
CA ASP A 51 5.18 -4.41 14.12
C ASP A 51 6.23 -5.45 13.75
N ASP A 52 7.49 -4.99 13.63
CA ASP A 52 8.61 -5.84 13.24
C ASP A 52 8.28 -6.71 12.02
N ARG A 53 7.92 -6.08 10.92
CA ARG A 53 7.54 -6.71 9.65
C ARG A 53 6.15 -7.33 9.63
N ARG A 54 5.52 -7.50 10.77
CA ARG A 54 4.15 -8.03 10.80
C ARG A 54 3.17 -6.90 10.49
N TYR A 55 2.31 -7.14 9.51
CA TYR A 55 1.32 -6.14 9.12
C TYR A 55 0.32 -5.90 10.24
N VAL A 56 0.13 -4.64 10.62
CA VAL A 56 -0.81 -4.24 11.66
C VAL A 56 -2.08 -3.65 11.05
N GLY A 57 -1.92 -2.77 10.08
CA GLY A 57 -3.05 -2.11 9.46
C GLY A 57 -2.62 -1.00 8.52
N CYS A 58 -3.58 -0.28 7.98
CA CYS A 58 -3.30 0.81 7.05
C CYS A 58 -4.24 1.97 7.32
N LEU A 59 -3.84 3.15 6.82
CA LEU A 59 -4.62 4.38 6.94
C LEU A 59 -4.61 5.12 5.61
N VAL A 60 -5.72 5.78 5.34
CA VAL A 60 -5.82 6.76 4.25
C VAL A 60 -5.94 8.14 4.88
N PRO A 61 -5.71 9.23 4.12
CA PRO A 61 -5.81 10.58 4.69
C PRO A 61 -7.14 10.85 5.41
N GLU A 62 -8.23 10.31 4.91
CA GLU A 62 -9.55 10.51 5.50
C GLU A 62 -9.65 9.93 6.92
N ASP A 63 -8.87 8.93 7.23
CA ASP A 63 -8.88 8.32 8.57
C ASP A 63 -8.34 9.27 9.62
N LEU A 64 -7.59 10.29 9.20
CA LEU A 64 -6.95 11.25 10.09
C LEU A 64 -7.65 12.60 10.10
N ALA A 65 -8.76 12.73 9.37
CA ALA A 65 -9.51 13.96 9.29
C ALA A 65 -10.39 14.12 10.53
N GLY A 66 -10.98 15.30 10.68
CA GLY A 66 -11.99 15.52 11.71
C GLY A 66 -11.47 15.81 13.10
N GLY A 67 -10.28 16.38 13.22
CA GLY A 67 -9.77 16.84 14.51
C GLY A 67 -9.11 15.78 15.35
N ALA A 68 -8.55 14.75 14.70
CA ALA A 68 -7.78 13.74 15.40
C ALA A 68 -6.63 14.36 16.18
N ASP A 69 -6.43 13.90 17.41
CA ASP A 69 -5.31 14.35 18.25
C ASP A 69 -4.00 13.87 17.62
N PRO A 70 -3.05 14.77 17.32
CA PRO A 70 -1.78 14.35 16.71
C PRO A 70 -0.97 13.41 17.60
N ASN A 71 -1.21 13.38 18.89
CA ASN A 71 -0.51 12.47 19.79
C ASN A 71 -1.20 11.12 19.95
N GLU A 72 -2.38 10.96 19.34
CA GLU A 72 -3.12 9.72 19.41
C GLU A 72 -2.39 8.64 18.60
N PRO A 73 -2.40 7.38 19.07
CA PRO A 73 -1.82 6.29 18.26
C PRO A 73 -2.54 6.15 16.93
N ALA A 74 -1.79 6.14 15.84
CA ALA A 74 -2.39 5.97 14.51
C ALA A 74 -3.09 4.62 14.40
N ALA A 75 -2.61 3.59 15.12
CA ALA A 75 -3.21 2.27 15.11
C ALA A 75 -4.68 2.27 15.53
N ASP A 76 -5.10 3.22 16.37
CA ASP A 76 -6.50 3.32 16.80
C ASP A 76 -7.42 3.69 15.64
N ARG A 77 -6.88 4.26 14.59
CA ARG A 77 -7.65 4.67 13.41
C ARG A 77 -7.35 3.80 12.19
N ALA A 78 -6.41 2.86 12.35
CA ALA A 78 -6.03 2.00 11.23
C ALA A 78 -7.10 0.94 11.00
N ARG A 79 -7.23 0.55 9.74
CA ARG A 79 -8.08 -0.54 9.32
C ARG A 79 -7.19 -1.65 8.78
N ARG A 80 -7.60 -2.90 8.91
CA ARG A 80 -6.79 -3.97 8.33
C ARG A 80 -6.87 -3.97 6.82
N GLY A 81 -7.99 -3.59 6.28
CA GLY A 81 -8.16 -3.54 4.85
C GLY A 81 -7.98 -4.88 4.17
N PRO A 82 -8.33 -4.98 2.90
CA PRO A 82 -8.10 -6.21 2.15
C PRO A 82 -6.62 -6.39 1.86
N THR A 83 -6.16 -7.64 1.96
CA THR A 83 -4.79 -8.01 1.65
C THR A 83 -4.79 -9.07 0.56
N VAL A 84 -3.65 -9.25 -0.09
CA VAL A 84 -3.52 -10.25 -1.15
C VAL A 84 -2.24 -11.04 -0.93
N SER A 85 -2.29 -12.33 -1.29
CA SER A 85 -1.14 -13.22 -1.18
C SER A 85 -0.13 -12.94 -2.29
N PRO A 86 1.19 -13.05 -2.03
CA PRO A 86 2.19 -12.93 -3.09
C PRO A 86 2.06 -14.01 -4.16
N HIS A 87 1.43 -15.14 -3.83
CA HIS A 87 1.27 -16.26 -4.75
C HIS A 87 0.01 -16.15 -5.61
N ALA A 88 -0.87 -15.19 -5.31
CA ALA A 88 -2.08 -14.99 -6.08
C ALA A 88 -1.74 -14.44 -7.48
N PRO A 89 -2.64 -14.62 -8.46
CA PRO A 89 -2.43 -14.01 -9.78
C PRO A 89 -2.33 -12.49 -9.65
N ALA A 90 -1.44 -11.88 -10.44
CA ALA A 90 -1.27 -10.42 -10.42
C ALA A 90 -2.58 -9.68 -10.65
N LYS A 91 -3.46 -10.26 -11.47
CA LYS A 91 -4.76 -9.65 -11.75
C LYS A 91 -5.63 -9.51 -10.50
N GLU A 92 -5.52 -10.44 -9.56
CA GLU A 92 -6.25 -10.34 -8.30
C GLU A 92 -5.78 -9.12 -7.50
N GLY A 93 -4.48 -8.89 -7.46
CA GLY A 93 -3.92 -7.71 -6.82
C GLY A 93 -4.34 -6.42 -7.51
N GLU A 94 -4.36 -6.43 -8.84
CA GLU A 94 -4.84 -5.31 -9.63
C GLU A 94 -6.30 -4.98 -9.30
N GLU A 95 -7.16 -5.97 -9.31
CA GLU A 95 -8.59 -5.76 -9.03
C GLU A 95 -8.80 -5.22 -7.63
N LEU A 96 -8.05 -5.74 -6.67
CA LEU A 96 -8.13 -5.27 -5.30
C LEU A 96 -7.67 -3.82 -5.18
N ALA A 97 -6.55 -3.47 -5.85
CA ALA A 97 -6.05 -2.10 -5.84
C ALA A 97 -7.05 -1.13 -6.46
N LEU A 98 -7.65 -1.53 -7.59
CA LEU A 98 -8.62 -0.68 -8.28
C LEU A 98 -9.89 -0.46 -7.46
N SER A 99 -10.32 -1.48 -6.71
CA SER A 99 -11.54 -1.38 -5.90
C SER A 99 -11.31 -0.66 -4.57
N SER A 100 -10.06 -0.47 -4.17
CA SER A 100 -9.75 0.11 -2.85
C SER A 100 -9.94 1.62 -2.79
N GLY A 101 -9.99 2.29 -3.92
CA GLY A 101 -10.03 3.75 -3.97
C GLY A 101 -8.67 4.42 -3.80
N THR A 102 -7.65 3.66 -3.40
CA THR A 102 -6.28 4.18 -3.20
C THR A 102 -5.33 3.77 -4.30
N LEU A 103 -5.77 2.89 -5.18
CA LEU A 103 -4.94 2.27 -6.22
C LEU A 103 -3.81 1.43 -5.61
N ARG A 104 -4.02 0.96 -4.39
CA ARG A 104 -3.05 0.17 -3.62
C ARG A 104 -3.71 -1.05 -3.01
N ALA A 105 -3.01 -2.19 -3.03
CA ALA A 105 -3.43 -3.39 -2.32
C ALA A 105 -2.23 -3.87 -1.50
N VAL A 106 -2.48 -4.27 -0.26
CA VAL A 106 -1.41 -4.66 0.65
C VAL A 106 -1.06 -6.14 0.42
N VAL A 107 0.22 -6.43 0.28
CA VAL A 107 0.71 -7.80 0.06
C VAL A 107 1.26 -8.34 1.36
N VAL A 108 0.65 -9.41 1.84
CA VAL A 108 0.99 -10.04 3.12
C VAL A 108 1.13 -11.54 2.87
N ASP A 109 2.17 -12.14 3.43
CA ASP A 109 2.35 -13.60 3.28
C ASP A 109 1.48 -14.37 4.28
N SER A 110 1.59 -15.69 4.26
CA SER A 110 0.76 -16.55 5.12
C SER A 110 1.07 -16.39 6.60
N ASP A 111 2.23 -15.85 6.94
CA ASP A 111 2.63 -15.61 8.32
C ASP A 111 2.21 -14.23 8.82
N GLY A 112 1.63 -13.41 7.97
CA GLY A 112 1.26 -12.05 8.32
C GLY A 112 2.37 -11.04 8.09
N THR A 113 3.46 -11.43 7.43
CA THR A 113 4.57 -10.52 7.14
C THR A 113 4.20 -9.58 6.00
N LEU A 114 4.42 -8.29 6.21
CA LEU A 114 4.20 -7.27 5.21
C LEU A 114 5.31 -7.33 4.17
N LEU A 115 4.95 -7.63 2.93
CA LEU A 115 5.92 -7.77 1.83
C LEU A 115 6.01 -6.54 0.95
N GLY A 116 4.94 -5.78 0.85
CA GLY A 116 4.89 -4.61 0.00
C GLY A 116 3.47 -4.27 -0.39
N VAL A 117 3.34 -3.56 -1.51
CA VAL A 117 2.04 -3.19 -2.04
C VAL A 117 2.00 -3.45 -3.54
N VAL A 118 0.82 -3.78 -4.03
CA VAL A 118 0.52 -3.67 -5.45
C VAL A 118 0.01 -2.26 -5.64
N ALA A 119 0.71 -1.47 -6.43
CA ALA A 119 0.35 -0.07 -6.65
C ALA A 119 0.09 0.15 -8.12
N VAL A 120 -1.12 0.59 -8.46
CA VAL A 120 -1.50 0.90 -9.83
C VAL A 120 -1.24 2.38 -10.06
N THR A 121 -0.71 2.72 -11.24
CA THR A 121 -0.42 4.11 -11.57
C THR A 121 -1.70 4.92 -11.71
N ALA A 122 -1.60 6.25 -11.52
CA ALA A 122 -2.77 7.13 -11.55
C ALA A 122 -3.46 7.12 -12.91
N ASP A 123 -2.74 6.83 -13.98
CA ASP A 123 -3.33 6.74 -15.33
C ASP A 123 -3.95 5.36 -15.62
N LEU A 124 -3.90 4.45 -14.64
CA LEU A 124 -4.46 3.11 -14.73
C LEU A 124 -3.82 2.26 -15.83
N GLN A 125 -2.59 2.55 -16.21
CA GLN A 125 -1.91 1.86 -17.31
C GLN A 125 -0.91 0.81 -16.85
N GLY A 126 -0.46 0.85 -15.60
CA GLY A 126 0.57 -0.08 -15.15
C GLY A 126 0.70 -0.13 -13.64
N PHE A 127 1.69 -0.88 -13.21
CA PHE A 127 2.02 -1.04 -11.79
C PHE A 127 3.18 -0.13 -11.42
N CYS A 128 3.09 0.50 -10.24
CA CYS A 128 4.17 1.35 -9.75
C CYS A 128 5.33 0.51 -9.25
N GLY A 129 6.54 1.02 -9.46
CA GLY A 129 7.72 0.41 -8.87
C GLY A 129 8.23 -0.85 -9.55
N THR A 130 7.56 -1.30 -10.62
CA THR A 130 8.04 -2.42 -11.41
C THR A 130 8.72 -1.89 -12.65
N GLY A 131 9.71 -2.63 -13.14
CA GLY A 131 10.43 -2.21 -14.34
C GLY A 131 11.44 -1.10 -14.12
N GLY A 132 11.78 -0.78 -12.88
CA GLY A 132 12.92 0.06 -12.53
C GLY A 132 12.68 1.53 -12.25
N THR A 133 11.71 2.16 -12.85
CA THR A 133 11.47 3.57 -12.57
C THR A 133 10.13 3.72 -11.89
N GLY A 134 10.17 3.92 -10.59
CA GLY A 134 8.94 3.95 -9.80
C GLY A 134 8.17 5.21 -9.94
N GLY A 135 7.70 5.73 -10.86
CA GLY A 135 6.99 6.99 -10.98
C GLY A 135 5.56 6.97 -10.44
N CYS A 136 5.40 6.91 -9.16
CA CYS A 136 4.07 7.01 -8.55
C CYS A 136 3.92 8.23 -7.69
#